data_e1b4078d31acafbc4ea6b8b3e6cc3775
#
_entry.id   e1b4078d31acafbc4ea6b8b3e6cc3775
#
_cell.length_a   1.000
_cell.length_b   1.000
_cell.length_c   1.000
_cell.angle_alpha   90.00
_cell.angle_beta   90.00
_cell.angle_gamma   90.00
#
_symmetry.space_group_name_H-M   'P 1'
#
loop_
_entity.id
_entity.type
_entity.pdbx_description
1 polymer ?
#
loop_
_entity_poly.entity_id
_entity_poly.type
_entity_poly.pdbx_seq_one_letter_code
_entity_poly.pdbx_strand_id
1 'polypeptide(L)'
;MIDLSKYRIIDLSHEMVPGEQKIDGHYLHGEPFFGRPVEVQEFMAYGARMHFIQSQTHNGTHCEGAYKYLDEGPDMAGMPLASYIGEAVVCDLSHKGIGEGIRADEFRQAGVKSGDIVLVRTNPEHSGELPYFEAEVLDFFIETRIKLLASGGNLYYGPSTVPNAHIDAERRLLEEGIPMVDALLGLEQLTKDRVFFIALPLKMQRVTASWTRAIALEEID
;
A
#
# COMPACT_ATOMS: atom_id res chain seq x y z
N MET A 1 11.81 21.54 -13.97
CA MET A 1 10.85 21.88 -12.91
C MET A 1 9.56 21.18 -13.25
N ILE A 2 8.94 20.48 -12.30
CA ILE A 2 7.65 19.81 -12.54
C ILE A 2 6.58 20.91 -12.55
N ASP A 3 5.79 20.95 -13.62
CA ASP A 3 4.64 21.87 -13.74
C ASP A 3 3.38 21.12 -13.32
N LEU A 4 2.96 21.30 -12.07
CA LEU A 4 1.82 20.61 -11.49
C LEU A 4 0.48 20.95 -12.17
N SER A 5 0.39 22.05 -12.95
CA SER A 5 -0.83 22.38 -13.70
C SER A 5 -1.16 21.36 -14.81
N LYS A 6 -0.19 20.52 -15.17
CA LYS A 6 -0.35 19.46 -16.15
C LYS A 6 -0.84 18.13 -15.57
N TYR A 7 -1.05 18.09 -14.27
CA TYR A 7 -1.40 16.84 -13.59
C TYR A 7 -2.67 17.00 -12.77
N ARG A 8 -3.49 15.99 -12.80
CA ARG A 8 -4.52 15.75 -11.80
C ARG A 8 -3.87 15.07 -10.60
N ILE A 9 -4.00 15.65 -9.42
CA ILE A 9 -3.52 15.05 -8.18
C ILE A 9 -4.66 14.21 -7.61
N ILE A 10 -4.45 12.91 -7.49
CA ILE A 10 -5.42 11.95 -6.98
C ILE A 10 -4.92 11.49 -5.62
N ASP A 11 -5.74 11.68 -4.59
CA ASP A 11 -5.48 11.18 -3.25
C ASP A 11 -5.86 9.71 -3.16
N LEU A 12 -4.89 8.89 -2.79
CA LEU A 12 -5.04 7.43 -2.68
C LEU A 12 -5.00 6.97 -1.21
N SER A 13 -5.36 7.83 -0.27
CA SER A 13 -5.23 7.54 1.15
C SER A 13 -6.58 7.41 1.84
N HIS A 14 -6.64 6.49 2.81
CA HIS A 14 -7.76 6.44 3.75
C HIS A 14 -7.81 7.68 4.65
N GLU A 15 -9.00 8.18 4.90
CA GLU A 15 -9.25 9.12 5.99
C GLU A 15 -9.20 8.37 7.33
N MET A 16 -8.41 8.87 8.27
CA MET A 16 -8.32 8.29 9.61
C MET A 16 -9.27 9.04 10.53
N VAL A 17 -10.39 8.42 10.88
CA VAL A 17 -11.42 9.02 11.75
C VAL A 17 -11.18 8.57 13.19
N PRO A 18 -10.97 9.51 14.14
CA PRO A 18 -10.76 9.18 15.55
C PRO A 18 -11.93 8.39 16.14
N GLY A 19 -11.62 7.31 16.84
CA GLY A 19 -12.62 6.43 17.47
C GLY A 19 -13.24 5.40 16.53
N GLU A 20 -12.99 5.47 15.23
CA GLU A 20 -13.51 4.51 14.26
C GLU A 20 -12.46 3.47 13.89
N GLN A 21 -12.91 2.21 13.82
CA GLN A 21 -12.12 1.09 13.29
C GLN A 21 -12.49 0.76 11.85
N LYS A 22 -13.56 1.37 11.34
CA LYS A 22 -14.10 1.14 10.00
C LYS A 22 -14.39 2.45 9.32
N ILE A 23 -14.09 2.53 8.03
CA ILE A 23 -14.57 3.58 7.14
C ILE A 23 -15.46 2.89 6.09
N ASP A 24 -16.69 3.42 5.90
CA ASP A 24 -17.67 2.89 4.95
C ASP A 24 -17.94 1.38 5.08
N GLY A 25 -17.90 0.86 6.33
CA GLY A 25 -18.10 -0.55 6.60
C GLY A 25 -16.86 -1.43 6.48
N HIS A 26 -15.74 -0.91 5.96
CA HIS A 26 -14.48 -1.63 5.82
C HIS A 26 -13.54 -1.33 7.00
N TYR A 27 -12.86 -2.34 7.49
CA TYR A 27 -11.79 -2.14 8.47
C TYR A 27 -10.63 -1.41 7.82
N LEU A 28 -10.03 -0.47 8.54
CA LEU A 28 -8.86 0.30 8.08
C LEU A 28 -7.64 -0.58 7.74
N HIS A 29 -7.68 -1.85 8.09
CA HIS A 29 -6.66 -2.86 7.80
C HIS A 29 -7.25 -4.26 7.64
N GLY A 30 -8.33 -4.45 6.91
CA GLY A 30 -8.85 -5.77 6.54
C GLY A 30 -9.28 -6.72 7.67
N GLU A 31 -8.77 -6.55 8.91
CA GLU A 31 -9.00 -7.47 10.02
C GLU A 31 -9.32 -6.74 11.33
N PRO A 32 -10.26 -7.27 12.14
CA PRO A 32 -10.52 -6.75 13.47
C PRO A 32 -9.38 -7.01 14.47
N PHE A 33 -8.32 -7.68 14.05
CA PHE A 33 -7.27 -8.19 14.91
C PHE A 33 -6.32 -7.11 15.45
N PHE A 34 -6.11 -6.05 14.68
CA PHE A 34 -5.22 -4.96 15.07
C PHE A 34 -5.95 -3.81 15.77
N GLY A 35 -7.12 -3.98 16.07
CA GLY A 35 -8.27 -3.47 16.75
C GLY A 35 -8.17 -2.28 17.68
N ARG A 36 -7.19 -1.38 17.59
CA ARG A 36 -7.30 -0.11 18.30
C ARG A 36 -7.64 1.01 17.33
N PRO A 37 -8.76 1.74 17.58
CA PRO A 37 -9.06 2.93 16.79
C PRO A 37 -7.94 3.96 16.94
N VAL A 38 -7.87 4.89 16.00
CA VAL A 38 -7.05 6.09 16.17
C VAL A 38 -7.60 6.88 17.36
N GLU A 39 -6.79 7.09 18.36
CA GLU A 39 -7.16 7.92 19.53
C GLU A 39 -6.54 9.31 19.32
N VAL A 40 -7.38 10.35 19.45
CA VAL A 40 -6.95 11.74 19.37
C VAL A 40 -7.38 12.43 20.66
N GLN A 41 -6.41 12.95 21.40
CA GLN A 41 -6.61 13.72 22.61
C GLN A 41 -6.23 15.18 22.37
N GLU A 42 -7.23 16.08 22.46
CA GLU A 42 -7.00 17.52 22.38
C GLU A 42 -6.46 18.09 23.69
N PHE A 43 -5.55 19.04 23.58
CA PHE A 43 -5.08 19.87 24.69
C PHE A 43 -4.71 21.27 24.21
N MET A 44 -4.71 22.22 25.15
CA MET A 44 -4.30 23.61 24.88
C MET A 44 -2.88 23.87 25.39
N ALA A 45 -2.00 24.38 24.54
CA ALA A 45 -0.68 24.86 24.91
C ALA A 45 -0.31 26.10 24.12
N TYR A 46 0.33 27.05 24.77
CA TYR A 46 0.76 28.33 24.17
C TYR A 46 -0.36 29.09 23.43
N GLY A 47 -1.60 28.96 23.88
CA GLY A 47 -2.76 29.57 23.22
C GLY A 47 -3.22 28.88 21.93
N ALA A 48 -2.65 27.75 21.59
CA ALA A 48 -2.98 26.95 20.40
C ALA A 48 -3.59 25.59 20.78
N ARG A 49 -4.49 25.10 19.92
CA ARG A 49 -5.04 23.75 19.99
C ARG A 49 -4.00 22.76 19.47
N MET A 50 -3.71 21.74 20.26
CA MET A 50 -2.77 20.68 19.94
C MET A 50 -3.40 19.31 20.20
N HIS A 51 -2.81 18.26 19.63
CA HIS A 51 -3.33 16.91 19.77
C HIS A 51 -2.20 15.90 20.00
N PHE A 52 -2.45 14.95 20.89
CA PHE A 52 -1.76 13.67 20.89
C PHE A 52 -2.52 12.70 20.00
N ILE A 53 -1.78 11.91 19.21
CA ILE A 53 -2.33 10.85 18.38
C ILE A 53 -1.71 9.54 18.84
N GLN A 54 -2.54 8.54 19.14
CA GLN A 54 -2.12 7.18 19.47
C GLN A 54 -2.79 6.21 18.50
N SER A 55 -1.99 5.45 17.79
CA SER A 55 -2.44 4.38 16.90
C SER A 55 -1.27 3.45 16.57
N GLN A 56 -1.58 2.30 15.99
CA GLN A 56 -0.55 1.44 15.41
C GLN A 56 -0.11 1.97 14.03
N THR A 57 1.09 1.58 13.62
CA THR A 57 1.69 2.05 12.35
C THR A 57 1.08 1.40 11.11
N HIS A 58 0.47 0.23 11.26
CA HIS A 58 -0.23 -0.53 10.21
C HIS A 58 -1.73 -0.18 10.16
N ASN A 59 -2.10 1.07 10.33
CA ASN A 59 -3.48 1.52 10.33
C ASN A 59 -3.70 2.55 9.21
N GLY A 60 -4.78 2.40 8.42
CA GLY A 60 -5.01 3.20 7.23
C GLY A 60 -3.91 3.01 6.18
N THR A 61 -3.76 3.97 5.28
CA THR A 61 -2.73 3.91 4.23
C THR A 61 -1.34 4.08 4.83
N HIS A 62 -0.47 3.09 4.63
CA HIS A 62 0.85 3.06 5.24
C HIS A 62 1.90 2.41 4.34
N CYS A 63 3.15 2.81 4.57
CA CYS A 63 4.34 2.20 3.98
C CYS A 63 4.86 1.11 4.89
N GLU A 64 5.35 0.02 4.32
CA GLU A 64 6.02 -1.07 5.00
C GLU A 64 7.47 -1.24 4.50
N GLY A 65 8.36 -1.65 5.40
CA GLY A 65 9.77 -1.82 5.11
C GLY A 65 10.36 -3.10 5.70
N ALA A 66 11.62 -3.35 5.37
CA ALA A 66 12.32 -4.60 5.65
C ALA A 66 12.34 -4.98 7.15
N TYR A 67 12.37 -4.00 8.05
CA TYR A 67 12.38 -4.25 9.51
C TYR A 67 11.14 -5.02 10.01
N LYS A 68 10.08 -5.14 9.20
CA LYS A 68 8.90 -5.95 9.53
C LYS A 68 9.24 -7.41 9.79
N TYR A 69 10.21 -7.96 9.05
CA TYR A 69 10.61 -9.37 9.14
C TYR A 69 12.11 -9.59 9.25
N LEU A 70 12.93 -8.57 9.04
CA LEU A 70 14.38 -8.66 9.05
C LEU A 70 14.94 -7.82 10.19
N ASP A 71 15.46 -8.46 11.24
CA ASP A 71 16.00 -7.77 12.42
C ASP A 71 17.12 -6.77 12.09
N GLU A 72 17.93 -7.06 11.08
CA GLU A 72 19.00 -6.18 10.59
C GLU A 72 18.54 -5.30 9.39
N GLY A 73 17.27 -5.38 9.02
CA GLY A 73 16.69 -4.57 7.94
C GLY A 73 16.56 -3.10 8.35
N PRO A 74 16.57 -2.16 7.39
CA PRO A 74 16.31 -0.76 7.69
C PRO A 74 14.88 -0.58 8.23
N ASP A 75 14.78 0.17 9.34
CA ASP A 75 13.51 0.70 9.83
C ASP A 75 12.99 1.83 8.93
N MET A 76 11.81 2.38 9.21
CA MET A 76 11.22 3.40 8.33
C MET A 76 12.06 4.67 8.20
N ALA A 77 12.90 5.00 9.20
CA ALA A 77 13.83 6.13 9.09
C ALA A 77 15.02 5.85 8.17
N GLY A 78 15.40 4.58 8.04
CA GLY A 78 16.49 4.11 7.19
C GLY A 78 16.08 3.74 5.76
N MET A 79 14.78 3.63 5.46
CA MET A 79 14.30 3.28 4.12
C MET A 79 14.63 4.36 3.09
N PRO A 80 15.14 3.99 1.89
CA PRO A 80 15.42 4.96 0.84
C PRO A 80 14.13 5.61 0.32
N LEU A 81 14.05 6.93 0.34
CA LEU A 81 12.86 7.66 -0.16
C LEU A 81 12.56 7.37 -1.62
N ALA A 82 13.61 7.13 -2.44
CA ALA A 82 13.46 6.80 -3.85
C ALA A 82 12.66 5.51 -4.10
N SER A 83 12.54 4.63 -3.11
CA SER A 83 11.73 3.42 -3.21
C SER A 83 10.22 3.74 -3.24
N TYR A 84 9.81 4.86 -2.66
CA TYR A 84 8.41 5.25 -2.51
C TYR A 84 7.95 6.36 -3.47
N ILE A 85 8.78 6.71 -4.45
CA ILE A 85 8.49 7.74 -5.46
C ILE A 85 8.89 7.24 -6.84
N GLY A 86 8.04 7.42 -7.84
CA GLY A 86 8.42 7.17 -9.22
C GLY A 86 7.25 6.85 -10.15
N GLU A 87 7.63 6.42 -11.35
CA GLU A 87 6.66 5.89 -12.30
C GLU A 87 5.99 4.66 -11.72
N ALA A 88 4.67 4.61 -11.85
CA ALA A 88 3.86 3.50 -11.43
C ALA A 88 2.99 3.00 -12.58
N VAL A 89 2.86 1.68 -12.68
CA VAL A 89 1.93 1.03 -13.59
C VAL A 89 0.68 0.61 -12.82
N VAL A 90 -0.49 0.93 -13.38
CA VAL A 90 -1.80 0.56 -12.80
C VAL A 90 -2.21 -0.79 -13.37
N CYS A 91 -2.18 -1.82 -12.54
CA CYS A 91 -2.63 -3.16 -12.90
C CYS A 91 -4.09 -3.33 -12.47
N ASP A 92 -5.01 -3.18 -13.43
CA ASP A 92 -6.45 -3.31 -13.17
C ASP A 92 -6.86 -4.77 -13.14
N LEU A 93 -7.04 -5.28 -11.94
CA LEU A 93 -7.50 -6.62 -11.63
C LEU A 93 -8.89 -6.60 -10.95
N SER A 94 -9.66 -5.52 -11.13
CA SER A 94 -11.00 -5.37 -10.55
C SER A 94 -12.01 -6.40 -11.05
N HIS A 95 -11.70 -7.05 -12.17
CA HIS A 95 -12.48 -8.15 -12.74
C HIS A 95 -12.30 -9.48 -12.00
N LYS A 96 -11.29 -9.60 -11.12
CA LYS A 96 -11.04 -10.83 -10.35
C LYS A 96 -12.11 -11.03 -9.29
N GLY A 97 -12.61 -12.26 -9.24
CA GLY A 97 -13.60 -12.69 -8.26
C GLY A 97 -13.00 -13.10 -6.92
N ILE A 98 -13.90 -13.40 -5.99
CA ILE A 98 -13.55 -13.91 -4.66
C ILE A 98 -12.83 -15.26 -4.78
N GLY A 99 -11.67 -15.40 -4.11
CA GLY A 99 -10.87 -16.63 -4.12
C GLY A 99 -10.20 -16.94 -5.47
N GLU A 100 -10.20 -15.99 -6.40
CA GLU A 100 -9.59 -16.18 -7.72
C GLU A 100 -8.09 -15.87 -7.70
N GLY A 101 -7.29 -16.77 -8.28
CA GLY A 101 -5.85 -16.58 -8.43
C GLY A 101 -5.50 -15.54 -9.48
N ILE A 102 -4.57 -14.66 -9.14
CA ILE A 102 -3.97 -13.68 -10.02
C ILE A 102 -2.64 -14.24 -10.52
N ARG A 103 -2.41 -14.19 -11.83
CA ARG A 103 -1.25 -14.79 -12.48
C ARG A 103 -0.24 -13.75 -12.95
N ALA A 104 1.00 -14.14 -13.10
CA ALA A 104 2.07 -13.26 -13.58
C ALA A 104 1.81 -12.69 -14.99
N ASP A 105 1.07 -13.41 -15.85
CA ASP A 105 0.74 -12.94 -17.19
C ASP A 105 -0.11 -11.67 -17.19
N GLU A 106 -0.92 -11.44 -16.16
CA GLU A 106 -1.74 -10.22 -16.05
C GLU A 106 -0.86 -8.99 -15.84
N PHE A 107 0.20 -9.12 -15.06
CA PHE A 107 1.20 -8.07 -14.86
C PHE A 107 2.08 -7.84 -16.10
N ARG A 108 2.41 -8.90 -16.84
CA ARG A 108 3.11 -8.79 -18.13
C ARG A 108 2.25 -8.03 -19.14
N GLN A 109 0.94 -8.34 -19.22
CA GLN A 109 0.00 -7.66 -20.11
C GLN A 109 -0.20 -6.19 -19.73
N ALA A 110 -0.18 -5.86 -18.44
CA ALA A 110 -0.19 -4.47 -17.95
C ALA A 110 1.11 -3.71 -18.26
N GLY A 111 2.15 -4.39 -18.74
CA GLY A 111 3.41 -3.77 -19.12
C GLY A 111 4.32 -3.42 -17.95
N VAL A 112 4.27 -4.21 -16.85
CA VAL A 112 5.20 -4.10 -15.72
C VAL A 112 6.62 -4.34 -16.19
N LYS A 113 7.53 -3.42 -15.84
CA LYS A 113 8.95 -3.46 -16.18
C LYS A 113 9.84 -3.16 -14.99
N SER A 114 11.13 -3.39 -15.14
CA SER A 114 12.12 -3.13 -14.08
C SER A 114 12.08 -1.68 -13.59
N GLY A 115 12.07 -1.51 -12.28
CA GLY A 115 12.03 -0.22 -11.61
C GLY A 115 10.65 0.41 -11.48
N ASP A 116 9.59 -0.23 -11.98
CA ASP A 116 8.22 0.25 -11.79
C ASP A 116 7.76 0.10 -10.35
N ILE A 117 6.94 1.03 -9.91
CA ILE A 117 6.00 0.85 -8.82
C ILE A 117 4.76 0.16 -9.39
N VAL A 118 4.31 -0.92 -8.77
CA VAL A 118 3.13 -1.68 -9.22
C VAL A 118 1.95 -1.32 -8.34
N LEU A 119 0.95 -0.63 -8.90
CA LEU A 119 -0.32 -0.33 -8.23
C LEU A 119 -1.35 -1.40 -8.62
N VAL A 120 -1.76 -2.21 -7.66
CA VAL A 120 -2.74 -3.29 -7.89
C VAL A 120 -4.13 -2.81 -7.51
N ARG A 121 -4.98 -2.63 -8.52
CA ARG A 121 -6.39 -2.29 -8.35
C ARG A 121 -7.23 -3.55 -8.38
N THR A 122 -7.85 -3.90 -7.25
CA THR A 122 -8.86 -4.95 -7.13
C THR A 122 -10.24 -4.34 -6.88
N ASN A 123 -11.29 -5.15 -6.87
CA ASN A 123 -12.61 -4.65 -6.54
C ASN A 123 -12.70 -4.29 -5.04
N PRO A 124 -12.96 -3.03 -4.68
CA PRO A 124 -13.03 -2.61 -3.28
C PRO A 124 -14.23 -3.17 -2.51
N GLU A 125 -15.28 -3.66 -3.22
CA GLU A 125 -16.48 -4.20 -2.61
C GLU A 125 -16.33 -5.66 -2.15
N HIS A 126 -15.21 -6.31 -2.44
CA HIS A 126 -14.96 -7.67 -1.98
C HIS A 126 -14.83 -7.70 -0.45
N SER A 127 -15.69 -8.49 0.17
CA SER A 127 -15.62 -8.81 1.60
C SER A 127 -15.59 -10.33 1.78
N GLY A 128 -14.74 -10.81 2.68
CA GLY A 128 -14.57 -12.23 2.93
C GLY A 128 -13.33 -12.79 2.26
N GLU A 129 -13.48 -13.81 1.42
CA GLU A 129 -12.35 -14.39 0.69
C GLU A 129 -11.95 -13.46 -0.45
N LEU A 130 -10.67 -13.03 -0.48
CA LEU A 130 -10.15 -12.07 -1.44
C LEU A 130 -9.47 -12.78 -2.61
N PRO A 131 -9.31 -12.13 -3.79
CA PRO A 131 -8.40 -12.61 -4.81
C PRO A 131 -6.97 -12.68 -4.25
N TYR A 132 -6.14 -13.55 -4.80
CA TYR A 132 -4.80 -13.77 -4.28
C TYR A 132 -3.76 -13.93 -5.39
N PHE A 133 -2.50 -13.64 -5.08
CA PHE A 133 -1.39 -13.91 -5.98
C PHE A 133 -1.07 -15.41 -6.03
N GLU A 134 -1.01 -15.96 -7.24
CA GLU A 134 -0.35 -17.25 -7.48
C GLU A 134 1.16 -17.10 -7.22
N ALA A 135 1.82 -18.19 -6.80
CA ALA A 135 3.23 -18.17 -6.40
C ALA A 135 4.17 -17.56 -7.47
N GLU A 136 3.86 -17.79 -8.74
CA GLU A 136 4.62 -17.26 -9.88
C GLU A 136 4.62 -15.73 -9.98
N VAL A 137 3.67 -15.04 -9.33
CA VAL A 137 3.61 -13.56 -9.33
C VAL A 137 4.79 -13.00 -8.53
N LEU A 138 5.11 -13.61 -7.40
CA LEU A 138 6.26 -13.18 -6.59
C LEU A 138 7.57 -13.39 -7.33
N ASP A 139 7.73 -14.54 -8.01
CA ASP A 139 8.88 -14.82 -8.85
C ASP A 139 9.02 -13.74 -9.94
N PHE A 140 7.91 -13.42 -10.61
CA PHE A 140 7.87 -12.39 -11.64
C PHE A 140 8.27 -11.01 -11.10
N PHE A 141 7.76 -10.58 -9.94
CA PHE A 141 8.10 -9.28 -9.35
C PHE A 141 9.58 -9.20 -8.99
N ILE A 142 10.13 -10.25 -8.41
CA ILE A 142 11.53 -10.35 -8.03
C ILE A 142 12.45 -10.36 -9.26
N GLU A 143 12.17 -11.21 -10.24
CA GLU A 143 12.95 -11.31 -11.48
C GLU A 143 12.91 -10.00 -12.28
N THR A 144 11.74 -9.37 -12.35
CA THR A 144 11.54 -8.06 -13.01
C THR A 144 12.22 -6.93 -12.23
N ARG A 145 12.47 -7.12 -10.93
CA ARG A 145 13.00 -6.09 -10.02
C ARG A 145 12.08 -4.87 -9.99
N ILE A 146 10.82 -5.09 -9.65
CA ILE A 146 9.92 -3.97 -9.39
C ILE A 146 10.46 -3.15 -8.22
N LYS A 147 10.14 -1.86 -8.18
CA LYS A 147 10.63 -0.96 -7.14
C LYS A 147 9.83 -1.09 -5.84
N LEU A 148 8.51 -1.22 -5.96
CA LEU A 148 7.56 -1.22 -4.86
C LEU A 148 6.26 -1.90 -5.31
N LEU A 149 5.61 -2.60 -4.41
CA LEU A 149 4.24 -3.11 -4.57
C LEU A 149 3.28 -2.26 -3.74
N ALA A 150 2.16 -1.84 -4.34
CA ALA A 150 1.13 -1.10 -3.61
C ALA A 150 -0.27 -1.60 -3.97
N SER A 151 -1.13 -1.75 -2.96
CA SER A 151 -2.48 -2.30 -3.14
C SER A 151 -3.53 -1.63 -2.25
N GLY A 152 -4.79 -1.81 -2.62
CA GLY A 152 -5.95 -1.33 -1.87
C GLY A 152 -6.29 -2.13 -0.61
N GLY A 153 -5.53 -3.20 -0.28
CA GLY A 153 -5.81 -4.05 0.88
C GLY A 153 -6.88 -5.13 0.65
N ASN A 154 -7.57 -5.13 -0.48
CA ASN A 154 -8.55 -6.17 -0.86
C ASN A 154 -7.91 -7.26 -1.71
N LEU A 155 -6.77 -7.78 -1.24
CA LEU A 155 -5.91 -8.71 -1.95
C LEU A 155 -5.08 -9.52 -0.94
N TYR A 156 -4.94 -10.82 -1.18
CA TYR A 156 -3.96 -11.64 -0.50
C TYR A 156 -2.72 -11.86 -1.37
N TYR A 157 -1.55 -11.84 -0.78
CA TYR A 157 -0.28 -12.11 -1.49
C TYR A 157 0.02 -13.61 -1.63
N GLY A 158 -0.93 -14.44 -1.25
CA GLY A 158 -0.94 -15.89 -1.43
C GLY A 158 -2.30 -16.47 -1.07
N PRO A 159 -2.60 -17.73 -1.43
CA PRO A 159 -3.91 -18.32 -1.21
C PRO A 159 -4.24 -18.46 0.28
N SER A 160 -5.44 -18.04 0.68
CA SER A 160 -5.94 -18.09 2.07
C SER A 160 -6.00 -19.52 2.63
N THR A 161 -6.09 -20.50 1.75
CA THR A 161 -6.11 -21.94 2.09
C THR A 161 -4.74 -22.49 2.50
N VAL A 162 -3.66 -21.75 2.25
CA VAL A 162 -2.28 -22.13 2.63
C VAL A 162 -1.89 -21.31 3.87
N PRO A 163 -1.61 -21.98 5.01
CA PRO A 163 -1.20 -21.26 6.22
C PRO A 163 0.01 -20.36 5.98
N ASN A 164 -0.05 -19.13 6.45
CA ASN A 164 0.99 -18.11 6.37
C ASN A 164 1.39 -17.66 4.95
N ALA A 165 0.71 -18.12 3.89
CA ALA A 165 1.09 -17.79 2.52
C ALA A 165 1.22 -16.28 2.27
N HIS A 166 0.32 -15.48 2.83
CA HIS A 166 0.38 -14.02 2.74
C HIS A 166 1.63 -13.45 3.44
N ILE A 167 1.89 -13.88 4.68
CA ILE A 167 3.04 -13.45 5.49
C ILE A 167 4.37 -13.87 4.84
N ASP A 168 4.44 -15.08 4.33
CA ASP A 168 5.64 -15.60 3.68
C ASP A 168 5.93 -14.85 2.37
N ALA A 169 4.88 -14.47 1.64
CA ALA A 169 4.98 -13.65 0.44
C ALA A 169 5.50 -12.23 0.73
N GLU A 170 4.95 -11.56 1.74
CA GLU A 170 5.42 -10.25 2.17
C GLU A 170 6.89 -10.30 2.61
N ARG A 171 7.24 -11.28 3.45
CA ARG A 171 8.61 -11.48 3.91
C ARG A 171 9.56 -11.62 2.73
N ARG A 172 9.21 -12.46 1.75
CA ARG A 172 10.03 -12.69 0.57
C ARG A 172 10.25 -11.42 -0.25
N LEU A 173 9.21 -10.61 -0.46
CA LEU A 173 9.34 -9.32 -1.15
C LEU A 173 10.29 -8.37 -0.40
N LEU A 174 10.14 -8.27 0.92
CA LEU A 174 10.97 -7.40 1.75
C LEU A 174 12.44 -7.88 1.84
N GLU A 175 12.69 -9.20 1.83
CA GLU A 175 14.03 -9.79 1.74
C GLU A 175 14.74 -9.41 0.44
N GLU A 176 13.98 -9.30 -0.65
CA GLU A 176 14.48 -8.87 -1.98
C GLU A 176 14.51 -7.34 -2.15
N GLY A 177 14.24 -6.60 -1.08
CA GLY A 177 14.28 -5.13 -1.07
C GLY A 177 13.12 -4.44 -1.77
N ILE A 178 11.99 -5.13 -1.94
CA ILE A 178 10.76 -4.61 -2.50
C ILE A 178 9.83 -4.19 -1.37
N PRO A 179 9.75 -2.91 -0.98
CA PRO A 179 8.85 -2.43 0.04
C PRO A 179 7.41 -2.39 -0.46
N MET A 180 6.47 -2.20 0.47
CA MET A 180 5.05 -2.18 0.17
C MET A 180 4.38 -0.88 0.62
N VAL A 181 3.26 -0.57 -0.01
CA VAL A 181 2.29 0.43 0.46
C VAL A 181 0.92 -0.22 0.47
N ASP A 182 0.35 -0.34 1.66
CA ASP A 182 -0.91 -1.01 1.85
C ASP A 182 -2.07 -0.05 2.12
N ALA A 183 -3.26 -0.58 1.92
CA ALA A 183 -4.52 0.12 2.14
C ALA A 183 -4.62 1.42 1.34
N LEU A 184 -4.33 1.37 0.04
CA LEU A 184 -4.67 2.45 -0.88
C LEU A 184 -6.19 2.49 -1.10
N LEU A 185 -6.72 3.69 -1.25
CA LEU A 185 -8.13 3.93 -1.59
C LEU A 185 -8.20 4.79 -2.85
N GLY A 186 -9.29 4.65 -3.62
CA GLY A 186 -9.50 5.53 -4.78
C GLY A 186 -8.71 5.15 -6.03
N LEU A 187 -8.14 3.94 -6.09
CA LEU A 187 -7.43 3.46 -7.28
C LEU A 187 -8.32 3.42 -8.54
N GLU A 188 -9.65 3.30 -8.37
CA GLU A 188 -10.63 3.36 -9.46
C GLU A 188 -10.72 4.75 -10.12
N GLN A 189 -10.22 5.79 -9.48
CA GLN A 189 -10.16 7.15 -10.04
C GLN A 189 -9.03 7.33 -11.06
N LEU A 190 -8.06 6.41 -11.09
CA LEU A 190 -6.98 6.42 -12.06
C LEU A 190 -7.51 5.99 -13.44
N THR A 191 -7.27 6.81 -14.45
CA THR A 191 -7.76 6.59 -15.83
C THR A 191 -6.63 6.24 -16.80
N LYS A 192 -5.38 6.45 -16.40
CA LYS A 192 -4.20 6.14 -17.22
C LYS A 192 -3.54 4.85 -16.70
N ASP A 193 -2.94 4.10 -17.62
CA ASP A 193 -2.19 2.88 -17.28
C ASP A 193 -0.89 3.18 -16.53
N ARG A 194 -0.39 4.42 -16.64
CA ARG A 194 0.82 4.87 -15.97
C ARG A 194 0.62 6.24 -15.33
N VAL A 195 1.11 6.38 -14.10
CA VAL A 195 1.03 7.60 -13.31
C VAL A 195 2.35 7.83 -12.56
N PHE A 196 2.54 8.99 -11.99
CA PHE A 196 3.65 9.21 -11.07
C PHE A 196 3.14 9.09 -9.63
N PHE A 197 3.65 8.12 -8.89
CA PHE A 197 3.21 7.78 -7.53
C PHE A 197 4.15 8.33 -6.47
N ILE A 198 3.58 8.80 -5.36
CA ILE A 198 4.30 9.30 -4.20
C ILE A 198 3.61 8.78 -2.92
N ALA A 199 4.37 8.09 -2.06
CA ALA A 199 3.91 7.61 -0.75
C ALA A 199 5.06 7.65 0.25
N LEU A 200 5.43 8.85 0.72
CA LEU A 200 6.58 9.01 1.60
C LEU A 200 6.27 8.62 3.04
N PRO A 201 7.03 7.68 3.64
CA PRO A 201 6.89 7.36 5.06
C PRO A 201 7.38 8.50 5.95
N LEU A 202 6.82 8.60 7.15
CA LEU A 202 7.39 9.44 8.20
C LEU A 202 8.76 8.88 8.62
N LYS A 203 9.71 9.76 8.89
CA LYS A 203 11.06 9.38 9.31
C LYS A 203 11.07 8.95 10.78
N MET A 204 10.56 7.75 11.07
CA MET A 204 10.47 7.20 12.41
C MET A 204 11.42 6.02 12.59
N GLN A 205 12.22 6.05 13.66
CA GLN A 205 13.13 4.96 14.02
C GLN A 205 12.39 3.83 14.75
N ARG A 206 12.90 2.61 14.59
CA ARG A 206 12.44 1.42 15.30
C ARG A 206 10.99 1.02 15.06
N VAL A 207 10.46 1.41 13.90
CA VAL A 207 9.12 1.00 13.46
C VAL A 207 9.19 0.27 12.13
N THR A 208 8.31 -0.69 11.96
CA THR A 208 8.22 -1.58 10.79
C THR A 208 7.43 -0.97 9.64
N ALA A 209 6.55 -0.03 9.98
CA ALA A 209 5.66 0.66 9.04
C ALA A 209 5.46 2.12 9.46
N SER A 210 4.94 2.93 8.56
CA SER A 210 4.63 4.33 8.81
C SER A 210 3.46 4.79 7.96
N TRP A 211 2.58 5.57 8.57
CA TRP A 211 1.53 6.26 7.82
C TRP A 211 2.11 7.10 6.70
N THR A 212 1.35 7.21 5.64
CA THR A 212 1.67 8.05 4.49
C THR A 212 0.41 8.71 3.93
N ARG A 213 0.57 9.87 3.27
CA ARG A 213 -0.42 10.40 2.34
C ARG A 213 0.01 9.99 0.95
N ALA A 214 -0.56 8.88 0.45
CA ALA A 214 -0.27 8.39 -0.89
C ALA A 214 -1.04 9.21 -1.93
N ILE A 215 -0.36 9.64 -2.98
CA ILE A 215 -0.96 10.37 -4.10
C ILE A 215 -0.46 9.83 -5.44
N ALA A 216 -1.28 9.98 -6.46
CA ALA A 216 -0.86 9.82 -7.84
C ALA A 216 -0.97 11.15 -8.59
N LEU A 217 0.03 11.45 -9.42
CA LEU A 217 -0.01 12.51 -10.40
C LEU A 217 -0.32 11.87 -11.75
N GLU A 218 -1.50 12.14 -12.26
CA GLU A 218 -1.98 11.66 -13.57
C GLU A 218 -1.95 12.81 -14.57
N GLU A 219 -1.28 12.61 -15.71
CA GLU A 219 -1.13 13.66 -16.71
C GLU A 219 -2.50 13.99 -17.34
N ILE A 220 -2.81 15.29 -17.44
CA ILE A 220 -4.01 15.82 -18.10
C ILE A 220 -3.74 15.87 -19.60
N ASP A 221 -4.69 15.35 -20.41
CA ASP A 221 -4.61 15.38 -21.88
C ASP A 221 -4.63 16.81 -22.46
#